data_7e03dc6d1d878fe662442018b115b79c
#
_entry.id   7e03dc6d1d878fe662442018b115b79c
#
_cell.length_a   1.000
_cell.length_b   1.000
_cell.length_c   1.000
_cell.angle_alpha   90.00
_cell.angle_beta   90.00
_cell.angle_gamma   90.00
#
_symmetry.space_group_name_H-M   'P 1'
#
loop_
_entity.id
_entity.type
_entity.pdbx_description
1 polymer ?
#
loop_
_entity_poly.entity_id
_entity_poly.type
_entity_poly.pdbx_seq_one_letter_code
_entity_poly.pdbx_strand_id
1 'polypeptide(L)'
;MHRERVSENVFWFQSEVYAQVTAGVIAGPQWAVVIDTLALPDETLGMREFIEHELGVPVRYVINTHYHADHAWGNCFFPGATIISHARCRDLLEERGIPSLEAARKQNANLRQVKIILPHMTFDSGEFNLRVGKKNLNIFPTFGHSDDGIAIMVEEDRVLFAGDAFMPLPYVVDGNIDDMIVSTKKIGRMGLENIVQGHGDIILRGEIDAAVRENLNYLTTIKKTIKAAARRRNSDEFLESMRIEDFGKSRVNLGGLALTLHERNMRSLLEKEQDEA
;
A
#
# COMPACT_ATOMS: atom_id res chain seq x y z
N MET A 1 6.45 -16.90 -0.03
CA MET A 1 6.40 -15.63 -0.80
C MET A 1 6.29 -15.95 -2.29
N HIS A 2 5.23 -15.50 -2.92
CA HIS A 2 5.04 -15.60 -4.37
C HIS A 2 5.87 -14.51 -5.08
N ARG A 3 6.38 -14.82 -6.29
CA ARG A 3 7.18 -13.88 -7.09
C ARG A 3 6.90 -14.08 -8.57
N GLU A 4 6.65 -12.99 -9.29
CA GLU A 4 6.49 -13.00 -10.74
C GLU A 4 7.21 -11.83 -11.41
N ARG A 5 7.57 -12.01 -12.68
CA ARG A 5 8.09 -10.95 -13.54
C ARG A 5 6.93 -10.28 -14.26
N VAL A 6 6.68 -9.01 -13.96
CA VAL A 6 5.59 -8.20 -14.55
C VAL A 6 5.97 -7.70 -15.93
N SER A 7 7.21 -7.25 -16.08
CA SER A 7 7.80 -6.82 -17.37
C SER A 7 9.31 -7.02 -17.36
N GLU A 8 10.01 -6.59 -18.41
CA GLU A 8 11.47 -6.69 -18.45
C GLU A 8 12.10 -5.94 -17.28
N ASN A 9 12.80 -6.68 -16.40
CA ASN A 9 13.47 -6.17 -15.19
C ASN A 9 12.53 -5.53 -14.15
N VAL A 10 11.24 -5.82 -14.18
CA VAL A 10 10.24 -5.42 -13.18
C VAL A 10 9.62 -6.66 -12.58
N PHE A 11 9.72 -6.79 -11.28
CA PHE A 11 9.24 -7.96 -10.52
C PHE A 11 8.27 -7.53 -9.44
N TRP A 12 7.29 -8.38 -9.19
CA TRP A 12 6.31 -8.28 -8.14
C TRP A 12 6.49 -9.43 -7.15
N PHE A 13 6.29 -9.13 -5.88
CA PHE A 13 6.31 -10.06 -4.77
C PHE A 13 5.02 -9.95 -3.98
N GLN A 14 4.54 -11.08 -3.48
CA GLN A 14 3.37 -11.12 -2.60
C GLN A 14 3.66 -12.05 -1.42
N SER A 15 3.32 -11.59 -0.22
CA SER A 15 3.39 -12.41 0.99
C SER A 15 2.32 -13.49 0.97
N GLU A 16 2.72 -14.72 1.29
CA GLU A 16 1.79 -15.84 1.48
C GLU A 16 1.35 -15.99 2.95
N VAL A 17 1.97 -15.24 3.85
CA VAL A 17 1.79 -15.39 5.30
C VAL A 17 1.26 -14.16 6.00
N TYR A 18 1.21 -13.00 5.31
CA TYR A 18 0.72 -11.76 5.87
C TYR A 18 -0.13 -10.97 4.87
N ALA A 19 -1.46 -11.06 5.01
CA ALA A 19 -2.44 -10.21 4.33
C ALA A 19 -2.26 -10.05 2.81
N GLN A 20 -1.52 -10.95 2.14
CA GLN A 20 -1.15 -10.83 0.73
C GLN A 20 -0.49 -9.48 0.38
N VAL A 21 0.24 -8.88 1.34
CA VAL A 21 0.96 -7.62 1.09
C VAL A 21 1.98 -7.77 -0.02
N THR A 22 2.17 -6.73 -0.80
CA THR A 22 3.01 -6.76 -1.99
C THR A 22 4.25 -5.88 -1.87
N ALA A 23 5.24 -6.17 -2.69
CA ALA A 23 6.43 -5.38 -2.90
C ALA A 23 6.87 -5.44 -4.35
N GLY A 24 7.76 -4.55 -4.75
CA GLY A 24 8.27 -4.49 -6.12
C GLY A 24 9.79 -4.40 -6.18
N VAL A 25 10.36 -4.87 -7.31
CA VAL A 25 11.77 -4.70 -7.63
C VAL A 25 11.93 -4.25 -9.07
N ILE A 26 12.66 -3.19 -9.28
CA ILE A 26 13.08 -2.72 -10.60
C ILE A 26 14.60 -2.87 -10.68
N ALA A 27 15.09 -3.76 -11.55
CA ALA A 27 16.50 -4.04 -11.72
C ALA A 27 17.10 -3.23 -12.86
N GLY A 28 18.10 -2.43 -12.55
CA GLY A 28 18.97 -1.81 -13.54
C GLY A 28 20.23 -2.66 -13.80
N PRO A 29 21.11 -2.25 -14.73
CA PRO A 29 22.33 -3.00 -15.05
C PRO A 29 23.39 -2.95 -13.95
N GLN A 30 23.30 -2.02 -12.99
CA GLN A 30 24.31 -1.81 -11.95
C GLN A 30 23.73 -1.89 -10.54
N TRP A 31 22.44 -1.66 -10.37
CA TRP A 31 21.75 -1.63 -9.08
C TRP A 31 20.22 -1.73 -9.26
N ALA A 32 19.56 -2.10 -8.20
CA ALA A 32 18.10 -2.23 -8.15
C ALA A 32 17.45 -1.20 -7.22
N VAL A 33 16.17 -0.96 -7.48
CA VAL A 33 15.23 -0.28 -6.58
C VAL A 33 14.25 -1.32 -6.04
N VAL A 34 14.01 -1.26 -4.74
CA VAL A 34 12.94 -1.99 -4.05
C VAL A 34 11.79 -1.01 -3.77
N ILE A 35 10.56 -1.43 -4.01
CA ILE A 35 9.34 -0.71 -3.66
C ILE A 35 8.65 -1.52 -2.59
N ASP A 36 8.57 -0.96 -1.39
CA ASP A 36 8.11 -1.61 -0.16
C ASP A 36 8.90 -2.87 0.23
N THR A 37 8.76 -3.30 1.47
CA THR A 37 9.72 -4.25 2.04
C THR A 37 9.09 -5.47 2.69
N LEU A 38 7.77 -5.66 2.54
CA LEU A 38 6.98 -6.73 3.16
C LEU A 38 6.96 -6.65 4.71
N ALA A 39 6.12 -7.49 5.32
CA ALA A 39 5.88 -7.45 6.77
C ALA A 39 6.91 -8.23 7.59
N LEU A 40 7.38 -9.34 7.07
CA LEU A 40 8.16 -10.32 7.84
C LEU A 40 9.60 -10.42 7.36
N PRO A 41 10.56 -10.52 8.29
CA PRO A 41 11.99 -10.57 7.98
C PRO A 41 12.39 -11.63 6.96
N ASP A 42 11.84 -12.85 7.08
CA ASP A 42 12.23 -13.97 6.22
C ASP A 42 11.84 -13.72 4.74
N GLU A 43 10.67 -13.12 4.50
CA GLU A 43 10.26 -12.76 3.14
C GLU A 43 11.07 -11.57 2.60
N THR A 44 11.36 -10.57 3.42
CA THR A 44 12.23 -9.44 3.02
C THR A 44 13.64 -9.91 2.68
N LEU A 45 14.22 -10.79 3.50
CA LEU A 45 15.55 -11.37 3.26
C LEU A 45 15.56 -12.22 1.99
N GLY A 46 14.51 -13.03 1.75
CA GLY A 46 14.36 -13.80 0.51
C GLY A 46 14.27 -12.92 -0.73
N MET A 47 13.56 -11.79 -0.66
CA MET A 47 13.52 -10.79 -1.74
C MET A 47 14.92 -10.18 -1.98
N ARG A 48 15.65 -9.82 -0.93
CA ARG A 48 17.01 -9.32 -1.04
C ARG A 48 17.96 -10.35 -1.66
N GLU A 49 17.90 -11.61 -1.21
CA GLU A 49 18.70 -12.70 -1.77
C GLU A 49 18.48 -12.88 -3.26
N PHE A 50 17.21 -12.84 -3.71
CA PHE A 50 16.88 -12.87 -5.13
C PHE A 50 17.57 -11.72 -5.91
N ILE A 51 17.53 -10.49 -5.38
CA ILE A 51 18.12 -9.32 -6.06
C ILE A 51 19.64 -9.45 -6.14
N GLU A 52 20.28 -9.79 -5.02
CA GLU A 52 21.75 -9.82 -4.93
C GLU A 52 22.37 -11.03 -5.64
N HIS A 53 21.72 -12.20 -5.58
CA HIS A 53 22.27 -13.45 -6.12
C HIS A 53 21.71 -13.86 -7.48
N GLU A 54 20.39 -13.75 -7.71
CA GLU A 54 19.80 -14.15 -8.99
C GLU A 54 19.87 -13.02 -10.03
N LEU A 55 19.59 -11.75 -9.64
CA LEU A 55 19.72 -10.62 -10.53
C LEU A 55 21.17 -10.06 -10.56
N GLY A 56 21.99 -10.37 -9.58
CA GLY A 56 23.42 -10.04 -9.52
C GLY A 56 23.72 -8.55 -9.33
N VAL A 57 22.81 -7.78 -8.73
CA VAL A 57 22.96 -6.34 -8.52
C VAL A 57 22.64 -5.95 -7.07
N PRO A 58 23.34 -4.96 -6.48
CA PRO A 58 23.01 -4.46 -5.15
C PRO A 58 21.74 -3.63 -5.16
N VAL A 59 21.04 -3.59 -4.03
CA VAL A 59 19.94 -2.65 -3.79
C VAL A 59 20.51 -1.28 -3.45
N ARG A 60 20.23 -0.28 -4.27
CA ARG A 60 20.67 1.11 -4.06
C ARG A 60 19.62 1.99 -3.41
N TYR A 61 18.35 1.77 -3.74
CA TYR A 61 17.22 2.53 -3.20
C TYR A 61 16.11 1.60 -2.73
N VAL A 62 15.49 2.00 -1.64
CA VAL A 62 14.19 1.47 -1.19
C VAL A 62 13.21 2.63 -1.23
N ILE A 63 12.04 2.45 -1.84
CA ILE A 63 10.98 3.45 -1.86
C ILE A 63 9.83 2.90 -1.03
N ASN A 64 9.46 3.58 0.05
CA ASN A 64 8.27 3.22 0.81
C ASN A 64 7.07 3.98 0.27
N THR A 65 6.02 3.25 -0.10
CA THR A 65 4.74 3.83 -0.54
C THR A 65 4.05 4.59 0.58
N HIS A 66 4.16 4.09 1.81
CA HIS A 66 3.66 4.73 3.03
C HIS A 66 4.27 4.09 4.28
N TYR A 67 3.91 4.60 5.48
CA TYR A 67 4.58 4.26 6.74
C TYR A 67 4.15 2.94 7.39
N HIS A 68 3.11 2.26 6.92
CA HIS A 68 2.61 1.04 7.57
C HIS A 68 3.67 -0.05 7.66
N ALA A 69 3.52 -0.88 8.68
CA ALA A 69 4.48 -1.89 9.10
C ALA A 69 4.91 -2.83 7.97
N ASP A 70 3.95 -3.29 7.20
CA ASP A 70 4.10 -4.26 6.13
C ASP A 70 4.67 -3.65 4.83
N HIS A 71 4.88 -2.33 4.79
CA HIS A 71 5.52 -1.63 3.68
C HIS A 71 6.90 -1.08 4.05
N ALA A 72 7.16 -0.76 5.33
CA ALA A 72 8.36 -0.03 5.72
C ALA A 72 9.27 -0.73 6.74
N TRP A 73 8.78 -1.73 7.51
CA TRP A 73 9.58 -2.32 8.58
C TRP A 73 10.76 -3.15 8.09
N GLY A 74 10.72 -3.66 6.86
CA GLY A 74 11.81 -4.39 6.25
C GLY A 74 12.98 -3.53 5.77
N ASN A 75 12.91 -2.20 5.86
CA ASN A 75 13.97 -1.27 5.46
C ASN A 75 15.34 -1.65 6.04
N CYS A 76 15.38 -2.12 7.28
CA CYS A 76 16.63 -2.48 7.98
C CYS A 76 17.38 -3.67 7.36
N PHE A 77 16.74 -4.44 6.49
CA PHE A 77 17.36 -5.57 5.79
C PHE A 77 18.04 -5.19 4.47
N PHE A 78 18.03 -3.90 4.12
CA PHE A 78 18.74 -3.34 2.96
C PHE A 78 19.86 -2.39 3.41
N PRO A 79 20.92 -2.89 4.08
CA PRO A 79 22.00 -2.05 4.57
C PRO A 79 22.71 -1.35 3.43
N GLY A 80 22.92 -0.04 3.56
CA GLY A 80 23.57 0.79 2.54
C GLY A 80 22.62 1.35 1.46
N ALA A 81 21.38 0.88 1.40
CA ALA A 81 20.38 1.48 0.52
C ALA A 81 19.91 2.84 1.05
N THR A 82 19.65 3.77 0.14
CA THR A 82 19.00 5.05 0.45
C THR A 82 17.49 4.85 0.44
N ILE A 83 16.82 5.15 1.55
CA ILE A 83 15.37 5.02 1.67
C ILE A 83 14.72 6.34 1.26
N ILE A 84 13.75 6.26 0.36
CA ILE A 84 13.00 7.39 -0.21
C ILE A 84 11.53 7.24 0.16
N SER A 85 10.88 8.33 0.55
CA SER A 85 9.43 8.37 0.80
C SER A 85 8.87 9.79 0.73
N HIS A 86 7.55 9.93 0.94
CA HIS A 86 6.97 11.22 1.30
C HIS A 86 7.50 11.71 2.65
N ALA A 87 7.63 13.03 2.85
CA ALA A 87 8.13 13.60 4.10
C ALA A 87 7.28 13.16 5.31
N ARG A 88 5.95 13.16 5.16
CA ARG A 88 5.03 12.71 6.19
C ARG A 88 5.22 11.23 6.57
N CYS A 89 5.69 10.36 5.67
CA CYS A 89 6.02 8.97 5.98
C CYS A 89 7.14 8.88 7.03
N ARG A 90 8.17 9.73 6.90
CA ARG A 90 9.24 9.80 7.89
C ARG A 90 8.71 10.18 9.27
N ASP A 91 7.85 11.21 9.34
CA ASP A 91 7.25 11.67 10.60
C ASP A 91 6.38 10.57 11.22
N LEU A 92 5.52 9.92 10.42
CA LEU A 92 4.64 8.86 10.90
C LEU A 92 5.40 7.60 11.33
N LEU A 93 6.51 7.26 10.68
CA LEU A 93 7.38 6.17 11.13
C LEU A 93 8.00 6.48 12.50
N GLU A 94 8.40 7.72 12.75
CA GLU A 94 8.93 8.15 14.04
C GLU A 94 7.83 8.20 15.11
N GLU A 95 6.70 8.85 14.82
CA GLU A 95 5.59 9.07 15.74
C GLU A 95 4.84 7.79 16.11
N ARG A 96 4.56 6.93 15.11
CA ARG A 96 3.69 5.75 15.24
C ARG A 96 4.40 4.43 14.97
N GLY A 97 5.31 4.40 13.99
CA GLY A 97 6.01 3.19 13.58
C GLY A 97 6.87 2.60 14.70
N ILE A 98 7.66 3.43 15.39
CA ILE A 98 8.52 3.01 16.51
C ILE A 98 7.70 2.41 17.66
N PRO A 99 6.68 3.09 18.23
CA PRO A 99 5.84 2.51 19.28
C PRO A 99 5.10 1.25 18.83
N SER A 100 4.62 1.20 17.59
CA SER A 100 3.93 0.02 17.04
C SER A 100 4.86 -1.19 16.95
N LEU A 101 6.10 -1.01 16.51
CA LEU A 101 7.09 -2.08 16.47
C LEU A 101 7.42 -2.60 17.88
N GLU A 102 7.57 -1.72 18.86
CA GLU A 102 7.82 -2.11 20.26
C GLU A 102 6.67 -2.95 20.83
N ALA A 103 5.43 -2.58 20.52
CA ALA A 103 4.25 -3.35 20.89
C ALA A 103 4.20 -4.71 20.18
N ALA A 104 4.44 -4.73 18.87
CA ALA A 104 4.40 -5.94 18.05
C ALA A 104 5.49 -6.97 18.44
N ARG A 105 6.69 -6.53 18.83
CA ARG A 105 7.77 -7.40 19.31
C ARG A 105 7.41 -8.21 20.57
N LYS A 106 6.50 -7.71 21.40
CA LYS A 106 6.01 -8.43 22.58
C LYS A 106 5.16 -9.64 22.19
N GLN A 107 4.53 -9.59 21.02
CA GLN A 107 3.62 -10.62 20.52
C GLN A 107 4.28 -11.54 19.49
N ASN A 108 5.27 -11.03 18.73
CA ASN A 108 5.95 -11.78 17.67
C ASN A 108 7.48 -11.70 17.80
N ALA A 109 8.07 -12.82 18.19
CA ALA A 109 9.52 -12.94 18.37
C ALA A 109 10.33 -12.72 17.07
N ASN A 110 9.74 -12.98 15.90
CA ASN A 110 10.40 -12.79 14.60
C ASN A 110 10.72 -11.30 14.33
N LEU A 111 9.99 -10.39 14.98
CA LEU A 111 10.22 -8.95 14.84
C LEU A 111 11.37 -8.40 15.71
N ARG A 112 12.05 -9.23 16.51
CA ARG A 112 13.15 -8.78 17.38
C ARG A 112 14.32 -8.17 16.61
N GLN A 113 14.58 -8.66 15.41
CA GLN A 113 15.67 -8.17 14.56
C GLN A 113 15.27 -6.94 13.70
N VAL A 114 13.99 -6.64 13.59
CA VAL A 114 13.50 -5.47 12.85
C VAL A 114 13.90 -4.19 13.57
N LYS A 115 14.33 -3.18 12.82
CA LYS A 115 14.63 -1.83 13.31
C LYS A 115 13.99 -0.82 12.38
N ILE A 116 13.31 0.17 12.94
CA ILE A 116 12.84 1.28 12.10
C ILE A 116 14.05 2.05 11.58
N ILE A 117 14.13 2.13 10.26
CA ILE A 117 15.08 2.99 9.55
C ILE A 117 14.26 4.09 8.91
N LEU A 118 14.44 5.30 9.38
CA LEU A 118 13.72 6.46 8.83
C LEU A 118 14.23 6.78 7.42
N PRO A 119 13.36 7.24 6.52
CA PRO A 119 13.73 7.67 5.18
C PRO A 119 14.85 8.70 5.16
N HIS A 120 15.82 8.51 4.25
CA HIS A 120 17.00 9.37 4.09
C HIS A 120 16.74 10.54 3.15
N MET A 121 15.89 10.30 2.13
CA MET A 121 15.47 11.31 1.15
C MET A 121 13.95 11.40 1.19
N THR A 122 13.45 12.62 1.31
CA THR A 122 12.00 12.88 1.36
C THR A 122 11.63 14.02 0.42
N PHE A 123 10.37 14.00 -0.04
CA PHE A 123 9.72 15.12 -0.72
C PHE A 123 8.34 15.32 -0.12
N ASP A 124 7.83 16.55 -0.13
CA ASP A 124 6.56 16.93 0.50
C ASP A 124 5.49 17.36 -0.51
N SER A 125 5.91 17.64 -1.74
CA SER A 125 5.01 18.12 -2.79
C SER A 125 5.56 17.81 -4.18
N GLY A 126 4.67 17.82 -5.18
CA GLY A 126 5.03 17.56 -6.57
C GLY A 126 5.31 16.09 -6.87
N GLU A 127 6.12 15.84 -7.86
CA GLU A 127 6.51 14.51 -8.33
C GLU A 127 8.03 14.39 -8.30
N PHE A 128 8.51 13.20 -7.99
CA PHE A 128 9.95 12.89 -7.98
C PHE A 128 10.24 11.83 -9.04
N ASN A 129 11.27 12.06 -9.85
CA ASN A 129 11.65 11.14 -10.90
C ASN A 129 13.00 10.48 -10.60
N LEU A 130 13.05 9.14 -10.74
CA LEU A 130 14.24 8.34 -10.53
C LEU A 130 14.48 7.45 -11.76
N ARG A 131 15.70 7.48 -12.33
CA ARG A 131 16.03 6.62 -13.46
C ARG A 131 16.83 5.40 -13.03
N VAL A 132 16.35 4.21 -13.43
CA VAL A 132 16.97 2.91 -13.16
C VAL A 132 17.29 2.23 -14.49
N GLY A 133 18.53 2.29 -14.92
CA GLY A 133 18.91 1.80 -16.25
C GLY A 133 18.15 2.52 -17.36
N LYS A 134 17.27 1.77 -18.04
CA LYS A 134 16.40 2.30 -19.11
C LYS A 134 14.99 2.68 -18.63
N LYS A 135 14.67 2.44 -17.35
CA LYS A 135 13.35 2.72 -16.79
C LYS A 135 13.34 4.07 -16.07
N ASN A 136 12.29 4.85 -16.30
CA ASN A 136 11.97 6.05 -15.54
C ASN A 136 10.86 5.73 -14.53
N LEU A 137 11.12 6.02 -13.28
CA LEU A 137 10.16 5.87 -12.19
C LEU A 137 9.61 7.26 -11.87
N ASN A 138 8.34 7.50 -12.17
CA ASN A 138 7.65 8.69 -11.70
C ASN A 138 6.97 8.38 -10.37
N ILE A 139 7.31 9.11 -9.32
CA ILE A 139 6.87 8.93 -7.93
C ILE A 139 6.02 10.13 -7.57
N PHE A 140 4.76 9.90 -7.18
CA PHE A 140 3.79 10.96 -6.96
C PHE A 140 2.84 10.64 -5.81
N PRO A 141 2.27 11.68 -5.15
CA PRO A 141 1.31 11.49 -4.06
C PRO A 141 0.02 10.80 -4.50
N THR A 142 -0.47 9.89 -3.63
CA THR A 142 -1.74 9.17 -3.74
C THR A 142 -2.38 9.06 -2.36
N PHE A 143 -2.78 10.20 -1.81
CA PHE A 143 -3.38 10.28 -0.48
C PHE A 143 -4.74 9.58 -0.41
N GLY A 144 -5.17 9.24 0.80
CA GLY A 144 -6.50 8.74 1.10
C GLY A 144 -6.51 7.49 1.96
N HIS A 145 -5.58 6.53 1.76
CA HIS A 145 -5.33 5.43 2.69
C HIS A 145 -4.63 5.96 3.95
N SER A 146 -3.61 6.78 3.73
CA SER A 146 -2.85 7.53 4.73
C SER A 146 -2.43 8.88 4.16
N ASP A 147 -1.93 9.78 5.01
CA ASP A 147 -1.55 11.16 4.63
C ASP A 147 -0.16 11.25 3.99
N ASP A 148 0.53 10.12 3.88
CA ASP A 148 1.88 10.00 3.35
C ASP A 148 1.96 9.15 2.07
N GLY A 149 0.80 8.67 1.59
CA GLY A 149 0.71 7.74 0.47
C GLY A 149 1.33 8.27 -0.82
N ILE A 150 2.19 7.45 -1.44
CA ILE A 150 2.74 7.69 -2.78
C ILE A 150 2.59 6.43 -3.65
N ALA A 151 2.55 6.63 -4.95
CA ALA A 151 2.62 5.56 -5.94
C ALA A 151 3.83 5.74 -6.86
N ILE A 152 4.28 4.65 -7.46
CA ILE A 152 5.45 4.61 -8.33
C ILE A 152 5.05 4.05 -9.69
N MET A 153 5.12 4.87 -10.73
CA MET A 153 4.87 4.47 -12.11
C MET A 153 6.17 4.13 -12.82
N VAL A 154 6.27 2.93 -13.35
CA VAL A 154 7.31 2.55 -14.31
C VAL A 154 6.81 2.96 -15.69
N GLU A 155 7.32 4.10 -16.21
CA GLU A 155 6.74 4.79 -17.36
C GLU A 155 6.75 3.94 -18.63
N GLU A 156 7.88 3.29 -18.95
CA GLU A 156 8.07 2.51 -20.18
C GLU A 156 7.15 1.30 -20.24
N ASP A 157 6.86 0.70 -19.09
CA ASP A 157 6.03 -0.50 -18.98
C ASP A 157 4.57 -0.20 -18.62
N ARG A 158 4.27 1.04 -18.24
CA ARG A 158 2.98 1.46 -17.72
C ARG A 158 2.48 0.58 -16.55
N VAL A 159 3.44 0.18 -15.69
CA VAL A 159 3.20 -0.58 -14.46
C VAL A 159 3.18 0.39 -13.29
N LEU A 160 2.09 0.38 -12.54
CA LEU A 160 1.92 1.18 -11.33
C LEU A 160 2.08 0.30 -10.10
N PHE A 161 3.00 0.66 -9.21
CA PHE A 161 3.03 0.20 -7.83
C PHE A 161 2.24 1.22 -7.00
N ALA A 162 1.03 0.85 -6.63
CA ALA A 162 0.05 1.78 -6.06
C ALA A 162 0.11 1.86 -4.54
N GLY A 163 0.82 0.94 -3.86
CA GLY A 163 0.67 0.76 -2.42
C GLY A 163 -0.82 0.61 -2.05
N ASP A 164 -1.19 1.01 -0.87
CA ASP A 164 -2.56 0.88 -0.37
C ASP A 164 -3.54 1.94 -0.89
N ALA A 165 -3.07 2.84 -1.76
CA ALA A 165 -3.97 3.70 -2.54
C ALA A 165 -4.87 2.88 -3.48
N PHE A 166 -4.49 1.62 -3.77
CA PHE A 166 -5.30 0.67 -4.51
C PHE A 166 -5.21 -0.73 -3.88
N MET A 167 -6.35 -1.27 -3.45
CA MET A 167 -6.50 -2.56 -2.79
C MET A 167 -7.79 -3.25 -3.24
N PRO A 168 -7.93 -4.59 -3.07
CA PRO A 168 -9.19 -5.31 -3.32
C PRO A 168 -10.36 -4.77 -2.51
N LEU A 169 -10.09 -4.28 -1.28
CA LEU A 169 -10.99 -3.48 -0.46
C LEU A 169 -10.27 -2.18 -0.07
N PRO A 170 -10.72 -0.99 -0.53
CA PRO A 170 -10.16 0.28 -0.08
C PRO A 170 -10.23 0.43 1.44
N TYR A 171 -9.09 0.75 2.08
CA TYR A 171 -8.97 0.88 3.53
C TYR A 171 -8.59 2.32 3.91
N VAL A 172 -9.44 3.02 4.69
CA VAL A 172 -9.36 4.48 4.89
C VAL A 172 -9.28 4.90 6.37
N VAL A 173 -8.83 4.01 7.25
CA VAL A 173 -8.81 4.27 8.70
C VAL A 173 -7.86 5.41 9.07
N ASP A 174 -6.67 5.43 8.49
CA ASP A 174 -5.63 6.44 8.77
C ASP A 174 -5.62 7.63 7.82
N GLY A 175 -6.53 7.66 6.85
CA GLY A 175 -6.56 8.69 5.82
C GLY A 175 -7.91 9.38 5.68
N ASN A 176 -8.18 9.83 4.45
CA ASN A 176 -9.38 10.56 4.08
C ASN A 176 -10.07 9.91 2.88
N ILE A 177 -11.39 9.69 3.00
CA ILE A 177 -12.16 8.99 1.95
C ILE A 177 -12.29 9.83 0.66
N ASP A 178 -12.32 11.15 0.74
CA ASP A 178 -12.40 12.02 -0.44
C ASP A 178 -11.10 12.00 -1.22
N ASP A 179 -9.98 12.07 -0.53
CA ASP A 179 -8.65 11.95 -1.15
C ASP A 179 -8.46 10.58 -1.80
N MET A 180 -8.97 9.50 -1.17
CA MET A 180 -8.91 8.15 -1.75
C MET A 180 -9.76 8.04 -3.02
N ILE A 181 -10.93 8.69 -3.06
CA ILE A 181 -11.74 8.79 -4.28
C ILE A 181 -10.99 9.55 -5.39
N VAL A 182 -10.30 10.64 -5.04
CA VAL A 182 -9.48 11.42 -5.98
C VAL A 182 -8.33 10.58 -6.52
N SER A 183 -7.57 9.91 -5.64
CA SER A 183 -6.45 9.02 -6.00
C SER A 183 -6.91 7.86 -6.89
N THR A 184 -8.00 7.18 -6.54
CA THR A 184 -8.57 6.09 -7.35
C THR A 184 -8.99 6.57 -8.74
N LYS A 185 -9.60 7.76 -8.85
CA LYS A 185 -9.96 8.38 -10.16
C LYS A 185 -8.72 8.75 -10.98
N LYS A 186 -7.66 9.27 -10.33
CA LYS A 186 -6.38 9.58 -10.99
C LYS A 186 -5.78 8.30 -11.59
N ILE A 187 -5.66 7.23 -10.79
CA ILE A 187 -5.15 5.93 -11.21
C ILE A 187 -5.94 5.39 -12.42
N GLY A 188 -7.27 5.42 -12.38
CA GLY A 188 -8.11 4.93 -13.49
C GLY A 188 -7.95 5.69 -14.82
N ARG A 189 -7.32 6.88 -14.83
CA ARG A 189 -7.09 7.70 -16.02
C ARG A 189 -5.68 7.59 -16.59
N MET A 190 -4.79 6.85 -15.92
CA MET A 190 -3.38 6.78 -16.30
C MET A 190 -3.11 5.87 -17.50
N GLY A 191 -4.09 5.06 -17.93
CA GLY A 191 -3.94 4.15 -19.07
C GLY A 191 -2.86 3.09 -18.85
N LEU A 192 -2.93 2.41 -17.71
CA LEU A 192 -1.97 1.44 -17.23
C LEU A 192 -2.06 0.09 -17.95
N GLU A 193 -0.96 -0.65 -18.00
CA GLU A 193 -0.93 -2.06 -18.40
C GLU A 193 -1.17 -2.98 -17.21
N ASN A 194 -0.58 -2.62 -16.04
CA ASN A 194 -0.75 -3.39 -14.81
C ASN A 194 -0.78 -2.47 -13.58
N ILE A 195 -1.53 -2.88 -12.56
CA ILE A 195 -1.46 -2.30 -11.22
C ILE A 195 -0.98 -3.36 -10.25
N VAL A 196 0.16 -3.12 -9.60
CA VAL A 196 0.56 -3.82 -8.37
C VAL A 196 -0.10 -3.06 -7.23
N GLN A 197 -1.18 -3.63 -6.70
CA GLN A 197 -1.89 -3.06 -5.55
C GLN A 197 -1.12 -3.37 -4.25
N GLY A 198 -1.39 -2.63 -3.16
CA GLY A 198 -0.68 -2.84 -1.89
C GLY A 198 -0.88 -4.23 -1.31
N HIS A 199 -2.05 -4.83 -1.50
CA HIS A 199 -2.39 -6.19 -1.11
C HIS A 199 -3.14 -6.90 -2.23
N GLY A 200 -3.02 -8.24 -2.29
CA GLY A 200 -3.71 -9.06 -3.28
C GLY A 200 -2.95 -9.21 -4.60
N ASP A 201 -3.63 -9.75 -5.60
CA ASP A 201 -3.02 -10.08 -6.88
C ASP A 201 -2.81 -8.83 -7.76
N ILE A 202 -1.94 -8.97 -8.76
CA ILE A 202 -1.74 -7.95 -9.77
C ILE A 202 -3.01 -7.78 -10.61
N ILE A 203 -3.37 -6.54 -10.92
CA ILE A 203 -4.50 -6.23 -11.80
C ILE A 203 -3.98 -6.02 -13.21
N LEU A 204 -4.46 -6.81 -14.13
CA LEU A 204 -4.09 -6.76 -15.54
C LEU A 204 -4.91 -5.70 -16.29
N ARG A 205 -4.37 -5.21 -17.40
CA ARG A 205 -5.01 -4.16 -18.25
C ARG A 205 -6.51 -4.34 -18.48
N GLY A 206 -6.94 -5.56 -18.79
CA GLY A 206 -8.35 -5.84 -19.06
C GLY A 206 -9.28 -5.76 -17.85
N GLU A 207 -8.72 -5.74 -16.64
CA GLU A 207 -9.43 -5.75 -15.36
C GLU A 207 -9.47 -4.37 -14.70
N ILE A 208 -8.55 -3.45 -15.09
CA ILE A 208 -8.33 -2.17 -14.40
C ILE A 208 -9.61 -1.34 -14.34
N ASP A 209 -10.33 -1.20 -15.44
CA ASP A 209 -11.57 -0.40 -15.48
C ASP A 209 -12.65 -0.96 -14.55
N ALA A 210 -12.75 -2.29 -14.44
CA ALA A 210 -13.68 -2.94 -13.52
C ALA A 210 -13.28 -2.71 -12.07
N ALA A 211 -12.00 -2.94 -11.73
CA ALA A 211 -11.47 -2.75 -10.39
C ALA A 211 -11.59 -1.29 -9.91
N VAL A 212 -11.31 -0.32 -10.79
CA VAL A 212 -11.50 1.11 -10.50
C VAL A 212 -12.98 1.43 -10.21
N ARG A 213 -13.91 0.94 -11.05
CA ARG A 213 -15.35 1.15 -10.83
C ARG A 213 -15.84 0.53 -9.52
N GLU A 214 -15.38 -0.67 -9.19
CA GLU A 214 -15.73 -1.36 -7.94
C GLU A 214 -15.23 -0.62 -6.72
N ASN A 215 -13.96 -0.14 -6.74
CA ASN A 215 -13.39 0.64 -5.66
C ASN A 215 -14.12 1.98 -5.48
N LEU A 216 -14.42 2.70 -6.58
CA LEU A 216 -15.19 3.93 -6.52
C LEU A 216 -16.62 3.72 -6.01
N ASN A 217 -17.28 2.62 -6.44
CA ASN A 217 -18.59 2.25 -5.94
C ASN A 217 -18.57 1.99 -4.43
N TYR A 218 -17.61 1.20 -3.96
CA TYR A 218 -17.42 0.95 -2.54
C TYR A 218 -17.23 2.25 -1.75
N LEU A 219 -16.27 3.09 -2.14
CA LEU A 219 -15.97 4.34 -1.45
C LEU A 219 -17.14 5.31 -1.42
N THR A 220 -17.86 5.45 -2.53
CA THR A 220 -19.02 6.35 -2.60
C THR A 220 -20.21 5.82 -1.81
N THR A 221 -20.42 4.50 -1.81
CA THR A 221 -21.51 3.85 -1.08
C THR A 221 -21.27 3.93 0.42
N ILE A 222 -20.06 3.57 0.90
CA ILE A 222 -19.74 3.62 2.32
C ILE A 222 -19.84 5.06 2.85
N LYS A 223 -19.30 6.05 2.14
CA LYS A 223 -19.41 7.47 2.51
C LYS A 223 -20.88 7.91 2.67
N LYS A 224 -21.73 7.54 1.72
CA LYS A 224 -23.19 7.86 1.77
C LYS A 224 -23.87 7.16 2.96
N THR A 225 -23.52 5.91 3.19
CA THR A 225 -24.09 5.10 4.27
C THR A 225 -23.71 5.65 5.65
N ILE A 226 -22.44 6.00 5.84
CA ILE A 226 -21.95 6.60 7.09
C ILE A 226 -22.68 7.92 7.39
N LYS A 227 -22.81 8.82 6.40
CA LYS A 227 -23.58 10.07 6.55
C LYS A 227 -25.04 9.84 6.91
N ALA A 228 -25.65 8.77 6.41
CA ALA A 228 -27.00 8.40 6.75
C ALA A 228 -27.10 7.78 8.17
N ALA A 229 -26.09 7.00 8.57
CA ALA A 229 -25.99 6.38 9.90
C ALA A 229 -25.78 7.42 11.00
N ALA A 230 -24.88 8.39 10.82
CA ALA A 230 -24.57 9.44 11.79
C ALA A 230 -25.81 10.27 12.21
N ARG A 231 -26.83 10.36 11.36
CA ARG A 231 -28.09 11.06 11.65
C ARG A 231 -29.11 10.21 12.44
N ARG A 232 -28.78 8.94 12.73
CA ARG A 232 -29.70 8.01 13.40
C ARG A 232 -29.33 7.90 14.88
N ARG A 233 -30.35 7.63 15.72
CA ARG A 233 -30.13 7.35 17.15
C ARG A 233 -29.51 5.97 17.39
N ASN A 234 -29.71 5.04 16.48
CA ASN A 234 -29.19 3.66 16.51
C ASN A 234 -28.21 3.41 15.37
N SER A 235 -27.23 4.30 15.23
CA SER A 235 -26.21 4.25 14.16
C SER A 235 -25.48 2.90 14.10
N ASP A 236 -25.06 2.38 15.26
CA ASP A 236 -24.30 1.13 15.33
C ASP A 236 -25.13 -0.07 14.87
N GLU A 237 -26.35 -0.25 15.39
CA GLU A 237 -27.27 -1.32 14.97
C GLU A 237 -27.56 -1.24 13.45
N PHE A 238 -27.71 -0.03 12.93
CA PHE A 238 -27.92 0.16 11.49
C PHE A 238 -26.73 -0.31 10.69
N LEU A 239 -25.50 0.03 11.09
CA LEU A 239 -24.29 -0.41 10.39
C LEU A 239 -24.04 -1.91 10.54
N GLU A 240 -24.27 -2.49 11.72
CA GLU A 240 -24.16 -3.94 11.96
C GLU A 240 -25.16 -4.77 11.13
N SER A 241 -26.28 -4.18 10.70
CA SER A 241 -27.26 -4.84 9.84
C SER A 241 -26.81 -4.94 8.37
N MET A 242 -25.78 -4.18 7.97
CA MET A 242 -25.28 -4.11 6.59
C MET A 242 -24.15 -5.12 6.36
N ARG A 243 -24.14 -5.71 5.18
CA ARG A 243 -23.10 -6.68 4.78
C ARG A 243 -22.14 -6.06 3.80
N ILE A 244 -20.91 -6.52 3.76
CA ILE A 244 -19.88 -6.07 2.82
C ILE A 244 -20.34 -6.18 1.35
N GLU A 245 -21.19 -7.17 1.04
CA GLU A 245 -21.76 -7.38 -0.29
C GLU A 245 -22.72 -6.24 -0.70
N ASP A 246 -23.36 -5.58 0.26
CA ASP A 246 -24.24 -4.43 0.01
C ASP A 246 -23.43 -3.22 -0.51
N PHE A 247 -22.11 -3.23 -0.32
CA PHE A 247 -21.15 -2.24 -0.81
C PHE A 247 -20.41 -2.70 -2.08
N GLY A 248 -20.80 -3.82 -2.67
CA GLY A 248 -20.22 -4.37 -3.90
C GLY A 248 -18.84 -5.01 -3.73
N LYS A 249 -18.49 -5.43 -2.51
CA LYS A 249 -17.26 -6.17 -2.21
C LYS A 249 -17.54 -7.54 -1.65
N SER A 250 -16.58 -8.45 -1.76
CA SER A 250 -16.71 -9.83 -1.28
C SER A 250 -15.92 -10.03 0.02
N ARG A 251 -16.54 -10.70 0.98
CA ARG A 251 -15.90 -11.08 2.25
C ARG A 251 -14.70 -12.03 2.09
N VAL A 252 -14.60 -12.75 0.98
CA VAL A 252 -13.50 -13.70 0.74
C VAL A 252 -12.24 -13.04 0.23
N ASN A 253 -12.29 -11.78 -0.20
CA ASN A 253 -11.12 -11.06 -0.65
C ASN A 253 -10.04 -11.02 0.45
N LEU A 254 -8.78 -11.04 0.04
CA LEU A 254 -7.62 -11.08 0.96
C LEU A 254 -7.67 -12.25 1.96
N GLY A 255 -8.13 -13.43 1.51
CA GLY A 255 -8.25 -14.60 2.37
C GLY A 255 -9.26 -14.43 3.51
N GLY A 256 -10.26 -13.55 3.34
CA GLY A 256 -11.28 -13.25 4.35
C GLY A 256 -11.00 -11.99 5.18
N LEU A 257 -9.82 -11.40 5.08
CA LEU A 257 -9.45 -10.17 5.82
C LEU A 257 -10.34 -8.97 5.43
N ALA A 258 -10.88 -8.95 4.20
CA ALA A 258 -11.71 -7.87 3.69
C ALA A 258 -12.92 -7.56 4.59
N LEU A 259 -13.52 -8.56 5.23
CA LEU A 259 -14.62 -8.33 6.18
C LEU A 259 -14.17 -7.50 7.39
N THR A 260 -13.05 -7.86 8.00
CA THR A 260 -12.48 -7.11 9.15
C THR A 260 -12.10 -5.69 8.76
N LEU A 261 -11.51 -5.49 7.57
CA LEU A 261 -11.16 -4.15 7.08
C LEU A 261 -12.42 -3.31 6.83
N HIS A 262 -13.48 -3.91 6.27
CA HIS A 262 -14.76 -3.24 6.08
C HIS A 262 -15.38 -2.77 7.40
N GLU A 263 -15.43 -3.64 8.41
CA GLU A 263 -15.96 -3.32 9.73
C GLU A 263 -15.16 -2.17 10.39
N ARG A 264 -13.86 -2.17 10.26
CA ARG A 264 -12.99 -1.08 10.73
C ARG A 264 -13.24 0.23 9.99
N ASN A 265 -13.39 0.18 8.65
CA ASN A 265 -13.78 1.35 7.87
C ASN A 265 -15.11 1.95 8.35
N MET A 266 -16.13 1.10 8.55
CA MET A 266 -17.45 1.53 9.01
C MET A 266 -17.36 2.26 10.35
N ARG A 267 -16.64 1.68 11.31
CA ARG A 267 -16.47 2.26 12.66
C ARG A 267 -15.71 3.56 12.62
N SER A 268 -14.51 3.56 12.03
CA SER A 268 -13.65 4.74 11.99
C SER A 268 -14.28 5.92 11.24
N LEU A 269 -14.97 5.64 10.12
CA LEU A 269 -15.66 6.69 9.38
C LEU A 269 -16.87 7.25 10.12
N LEU A 270 -17.59 6.41 10.90
CA LEU A 270 -18.70 6.88 11.73
C LEU A 270 -18.20 7.79 12.87
N GLU A 271 -17.14 7.39 13.57
CA GLU A 271 -16.49 8.20 14.60
C GLU A 271 -16.08 9.57 14.05
N LYS A 272 -15.39 9.61 12.91
CA LYS A 272 -14.98 10.86 12.25
C LYS A 272 -16.17 11.75 11.87
N GLU A 273 -17.26 11.19 11.30
CA GLU A 273 -18.44 11.96 10.89
C GLU A 273 -19.22 12.50 12.11
N GLN A 274 -19.16 11.81 13.26
CA GLN A 274 -19.80 12.28 14.51
C GLN A 274 -18.98 13.37 15.20
N ASP A 275 -17.66 13.33 15.11
CA ASP A 275 -16.77 14.35 15.68
C ASP A 275 -16.82 15.67 14.89
N GLU A 276 -17.16 15.62 13.60
CA GLU A 276 -17.31 16.79 12.73
C GLU A 276 -18.71 17.45 12.79
N ALA A 277 -19.72 16.82 13.40
CA ALA A 277 -21.12 17.26 13.44
C ALA A 277 -21.46 18.07 14.70
#